data_265a0fbbc5b812d3ab5b5a89e86d8a85
#
_entry.id   265a0fbbc5b812d3ab5b5a89e86d8a85
#
_cell.length_a   1.000
_cell.length_b   1.000
_cell.length_c   1.000
_cell.angle_alpha   90.00
_cell.angle_beta   90.00
_cell.angle_gamma   90.00
#
_symmetry.space_group_name_H-M   'P 1'
#
loop_
_entity.id
_entity.type
_entity.pdbx_description
1 polymer ?
#
loop_
_entity_poly.entity_id
_entity_poly.type
_entity_poly.pdbx_seq_one_letter_code
_entity_poly.pdbx_strand_id
1 'polypeptide(L)'
;MNAQNVIAAFATLNENNEVVSFNFAEFDALVSELVTERAKIRKENKEAIKAEKDATNEVLAKAGKTYYDSLKTGSEFDYKTADGTIVHARKIKTKSGSGNSAACEVISGIECSKSNKRYPKFYQVVVPAEQVA
;
A
#
# COMPACT_ATOMS: atom_id res chain seq x y z
N MET A 1 15.60 -15.42 -21.26
CA MET A 1 15.13 -16.82 -21.42
C MET A 1 13.66 -16.81 -21.73
N ASN A 2 13.22 -17.51 -22.76
CA ASN A 2 11.80 -17.61 -23.12
C ASN A 2 11.31 -19.05 -22.93
N ALA A 3 10.00 -19.25 -23.05
CA ALA A 3 9.38 -20.57 -22.85
C ALA A 3 9.90 -21.62 -23.85
N GLN A 4 10.18 -21.22 -25.09
CA GLN A 4 10.69 -22.12 -26.10
C GLN A 4 12.08 -22.67 -25.76
N ASN A 5 12.95 -21.84 -25.20
CA ASN A 5 14.27 -22.28 -24.76
C ASN A 5 14.19 -23.28 -23.61
N VAL A 6 13.26 -23.08 -22.68
CA VAL A 6 13.03 -23.98 -21.56
C VAL A 6 12.46 -25.30 -22.07
N ILE A 7 11.49 -25.28 -22.97
CA ILE A 7 10.90 -26.49 -23.58
C ILE A 7 11.95 -27.28 -24.33
N ALA A 8 12.80 -26.62 -25.13
CA ALA A 8 13.87 -27.27 -25.90
C ALA A 8 14.86 -28.05 -25.00
N ALA A 9 15.08 -27.59 -23.77
CA ALA A 9 15.97 -28.26 -22.83
C ALA A 9 15.46 -29.65 -22.40
N PHE A 10 14.15 -29.89 -22.46
CA PHE A 10 13.51 -31.14 -22.04
C PHE A 10 12.99 -31.98 -23.21
N ALA A 11 13.12 -31.47 -24.43
CA ALA A 11 12.63 -32.15 -25.62
C ALA A 11 13.77 -32.89 -26.34
N THR A 12 13.45 -34.05 -26.92
CA THR A 12 14.32 -34.76 -27.85
C THR A 12 13.82 -34.49 -29.24
N LEU A 13 14.67 -33.98 -30.12
CA LEU A 13 14.35 -33.64 -31.49
C LEU A 13 14.89 -34.66 -32.49
N ASN A 14 14.20 -34.84 -33.59
CA ASN A 14 14.67 -35.63 -34.74
C ASN A 14 15.51 -34.76 -35.70
N GLU A 15 15.94 -35.34 -36.82
CA GLU A 15 16.74 -34.65 -37.85
C GLU A 15 16.02 -33.42 -38.45
N ASN A 16 14.69 -33.39 -38.42
CA ASN A 16 13.86 -32.29 -38.93
C ASN A 16 13.48 -31.27 -37.89
N ASN A 17 14.11 -31.30 -36.68
CA ASN A 17 13.80 -30.45 -35.52
C ASN A 17 12.37 -30.62 -35.00
N GLU A 18 11.76 -31.78 -35.22
CA GLU A 18 10.46 -32.12 -34.64
C GLU A 18 10.62 -32.78 -33.29
N VAL A 19 9.73 -32.49 -32.33
CA VAL A 19 9.76 -33.10 -31.00
C VAL A 19 9.30 -34.56 -31.09
N VAL A 20 10.21 -35.51 -30.81
CA VAL A 20 9.89 -36.95 -30.77
C VAL A 20 9.58 -37.44 -29.36
N SER A 21 10.17 -36.83 -28.36
CA SER A 21 9.88 -37.15 -26.99
C SER A 21 10.12 -35.93 -26.10
N PHE A 22 9.52 -35.93 -24.92
CA PHE A 22 9.63 -34.85 -23.96
C PHE A 22 9.77 -35.46 -22.56
N ASN A 23 10.74 -34.96 -21.79
CA ASN A 23 10.94 -35.43 -20.43
C ASN A 23 9.98 -34.70 -19.48
N PHE A 24 8.76 -35.20 -19.38
CA PHE A 24 7.74 -34.60 -18.52
C PHE A 24 8.10 -34.67 -17.04
N ALA A 25 8.74 -35.73 -16.60
CA ALA A 25 9.11 -35.89 -15.18
C ALA A 25 10.06 -34.78 -14.72
N GLU A 26 11.11 -34.50 -15.47
CA GLU A 26 12.05 -33.43 -15.16
C GLU A 26 11.43 -32.05 -15.36
N PHE A 27 10.63 -31.87 -16.41
CA PHE A 27 9.95 -30.61 -16.66
C PHE A 27 8.97 -30.28 -15.53
N ASP A 28 8.14 -31.23 -15.12
CA ASP A 28 7.17 -31.05 -14.05
C ASP A 28 7.85 -30.77 -12.71
N ALA A 29 8.99 -31.40 -12.43
CA ALA A 29 9.80 -31.13 -11.25
C ALA A 29 10.30 -29.69 -11.25
N LEU A 30 10.78 -29.19 -12.40
CA LEU A 30 11.23 -27.80 -12.54
C LEU A 30 10.07 -26.81 -12.36
N VAL A 31 8.92 -27.10 -12.96
CA VAL A 31 7.71 -26.26 -12.80
C VAL A 31 7.30 -26.17 -11.32
N SER A 32 7.32 -27.30 -10.59
CA SER A 32 6.99 -27.32 -9.16
C SER A 32 7.98 -26.48 -8.35
N GLU A 33 9.27 -26.59 -8.66
CA GLU A 33 10.32 -25.80 -8.02
C GLU A 33 10.13 -24.30 -8.28
N LEU A 34 9.84 -23.92 -9.54
CA LEU A 34 9.61 -22.53 -9.92
C LEU A 34 8.36 -21.95 -9.24
N VAL A 35 7.30 -22.75 -9.09
CA VAL A 35 6.09 -22.32 -8.38
C VAL A 35 6.39 -22.06 -6.91
N THR A 36 7.16 -22.91 -6.27
CA THR A 36 7.58 -22.75 -4.87
C THR A 36 8.43 -21.49 -4.69
N GLU A 37 9.42 -21.27 -5.57
CA GLU A 37 10.26 -20.08 -5.54
C GLU A 37 9.44 -18.80 -5.79
N ARG A 38 8.49 -18.86 -6.69
CA ARG A 38 7.59 -17.72 -6.97
C ARG A 38 6.78 -17.33 -5.74
N ALA A 39 6.24 -18.32 -5.02
CA ALA A 39 5.46 -18.08 -3.80
C ALA A 39 6.33 -17.43 -2.72
N LYS A 40 7.57 -17.90 -2.57
CA LYS A 40 8.55 -17.34 -1.64
C LYS A 40 8.89 -15.89 -1.97
N ILE A 41 9.17 -15.60 -3.23
CA ILE A 41 9.51 -14.25 -3.71
C ILE A 41 8.32 -13.30 -3.49
N ARG A 42 7.11 -13.74 -3.78
CA ARG A 42 5.90 -12.94 -3.56
C ARG A 42 5.71 -12.60 -2.09
N LYS A 43 5.95 -13.54 -1.21
CA LYS A 43 5.84 -13.33 0.25
C LYS A 43 6.88 -12.31 0.73
N GLU A 44 8.14 -12.49 0.34
CA GLU A 44 9.23 -11.58 0.71
C GLU A 44 8.97 -10.16 0.18
N ASN A 45 8.50 -10.04 -1.06
CA ASN A 45 8.18 -8.76 -1.67
C ASN A 45 7.03 -8.06 -0.94
N LYS A 46 5.99 -8.81 -0.56
CA LYS A 46 4.86 -8.27 0.20
C LYS A 46 5.30 -7.74 1.56
N GLU A 47 6.16 -8.48 2.27
CA GLU A 47 6.70 -8.06 3.56
C GLU A 47 7.57 -6.81 3.43
N ALA A 48 8.41 -6.73 2.38
CA ALA A 48 9.26 -5.57 2.12
C ALA A 48 8.40 -4.32 1.80
N ILE A 49 7.37 -4.47 0.98
CA ILE A 49 6.46 -3.37 0.64
C ILE A 49 5.72 -2.88 1.88
N LYS A 50 5.25 -3.81 2.72
CA LYS A 50 4.58 -3.45 3.98
C LYS A 50 5.50 -2.70 4.91
N ALA A 51 6.74 -3.16 5.09
CA ALA A 51 7.72 -2.50 5.96
C ALA A 51 8.04 -1.08 5.47
N GLU A 52 8.20 -0.89 4.17
CA GLU A 52 8.43 0.42 3.57
C GLU A 52 7.23 1.35 3.77
N LYS A 53 6.02 0.84 3.56
CA LYS A 53 4.78 1.59 3.77
C LYS A 53 4.62 2.00 5.23
N ASP A 54 4.88 1.09 6.17
CA ASP A 54 4.79 1.38 7.60
C ASP A 54 5.81 2.45 8.03
N ALA A 55 7.03 2.39 7.50
CA ALA A 55 8.06 3.39 7.77
C ALA A 55 7.66 4.76 7.21
N THR A 56 7.12 4.81 6.00
CA THR A 56 6.63 6.04 5.37
C THR A 56 5.47 6.64 6.17
N ASN A 57 4.53 5.80 6.59
CA ASN A 57 3.38 6.24 7.39
C ASN A 57 3.82 6.78 8.76
N GLU A 58 4.86 6.22 9.36
CA GLU A 58 5.39 6.73 10.62
C GLU A 58 5.93 8.16 10.49
N VAL A 59 6.68 8.43 9.43
CA VAL A 59 7.19 9.78 9.13
C VAL A 59 6.03 10.75 8.86
N LEU A 60 5.08 10.34 8.05
CA LEU A 60 3.88 11.14 7.74
C LEU A 60 3.03 11.39 8.99
N ALA A 61 2.92 10.41 9.89
CA ALA A 61 2.18 10.54 11.13
C ALA A 61 2.80 11.61 12.04
N LYS A 62 4.12 11.65 12.15
CA LYS A 62 4.80 12.70 12.95
C LYS A 62 4.53 14.09 12.39
N ALA A 63 4.69 14.27 11.07
CA ALA A 63 4.43 15.54 10.41
C ALA A 63 2.96 15.95 10.54
N GLY A 64 2.04 15.02 10.32
CA GLY A 64 0.60 15.26 10.43
C GLY A 64 0.18 15.63 11.86
N LYS A 65 0.72 14.94 12.85
CA LYS A 65 0.45 15.25 14.27
C LYS A 65 0.96 16.63 14.64
N THR A 66 2.17 16.96 14.27
CA THR A 66 2.77 18.29 14.53
C THR A 66 1.92 19.39 13.92
N TYR A 67 1.54 19.23 12.67
CA TYR A 67 0.68 20.18 11.97
C TYR A 67 -0.70 20.31 12.64
N TYR A 68 -1.37 19.19 12.90
CA TYR A 68 -2.68 19.19 13.55
C TYR A 68 -2.64 19.82 14.94
N ASP A 69 -1.64 19.50 15.74
CA ASP A 69 -1.49 20.06 17.08
C ASP A 69 -1.21 21.57 17.06
N SER A 70 -0.62 22.10 15.98
CA SER A 70 -0.39 23.53 15.81
C SER A 70 -1.68 24.30 15.47
N LEU A 71 -2.72 23.62 15.02
CA LEU A 71 -3.99 24.25 14.69
C LEU A 71 -4.82 24.53 15.93
N LYS A 72 -5.50 25.67 15.93
CA LYS A 72 -6.51 25.99 16.96
C LYS A 72 -7.78 25.20 16.65
N THR A 73 -8.54 24.85 17.69
CA THR A 73 -9.86 24.26 17.54
C THR A 73 -10.74 25.15 16.66
N GLY A 74 -11.40 24.58 15.67
CA GLY A 74 -12.19 25.30 14.67
C GLY A 74 -11.44 25.66 13.39
N SER A 75 -10.11 25.47 13.37
CA SER A 75 -9.31 25.68 12.15
C SER A 75 -9.56 24.57 11.12
N GLU A 76 -9.51 24.94 9.87
CA GLU A 76 -9.75 24.02 8.75
C GLU A 76 -8.43 23.32 8.34
N PHE A 77 -8.54 22.08 7.91
CA PHE A 77 -7.45 21.31 7.36
C PHE A 77 -8.00 20.23 6.42
N ASP A 78 -7.13 19.62 5.64
CA ASP A 78 -7.51 18.54 4.74
C ASP A 78 -6.90 17.21 5.20
N TYR A 79 -7.60 16.12 4.95
CA TYR A 79 -7.02 14.79 5.10
C TYR A 79 -7.38 13.92 3.90
N LYS A 80 -6.61 12.88 3.69
CA LYS A 80 -6.75 11.98 2.54
C LYS A 80 -7.24 10.63 3.00
N THR A 81 -8.33 10.15 2.41
CA THR A 81 -8.87 8.82 2.72
C THR A 81 -8.01 7.73 2.08
N ALA A 82 -8.28 6.47 2.45
CA ALA A 82 -7.53 5.32 1.92
C ALA A 82 -7.63 5.20 0.39
N ASP A 83 -8.74 5.66 -0.21
CA ASP A 83 -8.93 5.64 -1.66
C ASP A 83 -8.36 6.87 -2.38
N GLY A 84 -7.73 7.78 -1.64
CA GLY A 84 -7.11 8.99 -2.21
C GLY A 84 -8.00 10.22 -2.26
N THR A 85 -9.24 10.14 -1.75
CA THR A 85 -10.15 11.29 -1.72
C THR A 85 -9.67 12.34 -0.71
N ILE A 86 -9.63 13.61 -1.11
CA ILE A 86 -9.30 14.71 -0.21
C ILE A 86 -10.59 15.20 0.46
N VAL A 87 -10.57 15.20 1.79
CA VAL A 87 -11.68 15.64 2.62
C VAL A 87 -11.30 16.96 3.30
N HIS A 88 -12.12 17.98 3.14
CA HIS A 88 -11.97 19.25 3.82
C HIS A 88 -12.69 19.20 5.16
N ALA A 89 -12.01 19.51 6.24
CA ALA A 89 -12.51 19.31 7.61
C ALA A 89 -12.09 20.44 8.53
N ARG A 90 -12.68 20.44 9.74
CA ARG A 90 -12.43 21.42 10.79
C ARG A 90 -11.98 20.68 12.04
N LYS A 91 -10.91 21.15 12.67
CA LYS A 91 -10.42 20.59 13.94
C LYS A 91 -11.45 20.75 15.04
N ILE A 92 -11.72 19.67 15.76
CA ILE A 92 -12.59 19.69 16.93
C ILE A 92 -11.82 19.27 18.19
N LYS A 93 -12.31 19.68 19.33
CA LYS A 93 -11.76 19.26 20.63
C LYS A 93 -12.43 17.95 21.05
N THR A 94 -11.63 16.96 21.45
CA THR A 94 -12.15 15.68 21.93
C THR A 94 -12.05 15.63 23.46
N LYS A 95 -13.04 15.00 24.10
CA LYS A 95 -13.06 14.83 25.56
C LYS A 95 -11.97 13.86 26.05
N SER A 96 -11.59 12.91 25.24
CA SER A 96 -10.65 11.85 25.63
C SER A 96 -9.18 12.24 25.50
N GLY A 97 -8.87 13.32 24.80
CA GLY A 97 -7.48 13.74 24.59
C GLY A 97 -6.60 12.67 23.94
N SER A 98 -7.20 11.70 23.23
CA SER A 98 -6.42 10.64 22.61
C SER A 98 -5.55 11.20 21.50
N GLY A 99 -4.23 11.16 21.69
CA GLY A 99 -3.27 11.67 20.75
C GLY A 99 -3.07 10.83 19.48
N ASN A 100 -4.00 9.92 19.15
CA ASN A 100 -3.81 8.93 18.09
C ASN A 100 -4.52 9.26 16.78
N SER A 101 -5.36 10.27 16.75
CA SER A 101 -6.09 10.65 15.55
C SER A 101 -6.40 12.13 15.47
N ALA A 102 -6.62 12.63 14.27
CA ALA A 102 -6.94 14.03 14.00
C ALA A 102 -8.45 14.23 14.02
N ALA A 103 -9.04 14.31 15.19
CA ALA A 103 -10.48 14.50 15.35
C ALA A 103 -10.96 15.73 14.59
N CYS A 104 -12.04 15.60 13.81
CA CYS A 104 -12.53 16.67 12.97
C CYS A 104 -14.01 16.54 12.64
N GLU A 105 -14.58 17.61 12.10
CA GLU A 105 -15.90 17.64 11.46
C GLU A 105 -15.69 17.85 9.96
N VAL A 106 -16.32 17.02 9.16
CA VAL A 106 -16.24 17.12 7.69
C VAL A 106 -17.02 18.33 7.21
N ILE A 107 -16.39 19.13 6.35
CA ILE A 107 -17.01 20.27 5.69
C ILE A 107 -17.43 19.87 4.27
N SER A 108 -16.54 19.21 3.53
CA SER A 108 -16.79 18.76 2.16
C SER A 108 -15.84 17.64 1.78
N GLY A 109 -16.12 16.99 0.66
CA GLY A 109 -15.27 15.90 0.12
C GLY A 109 -15.87 14.51 0.23
N ILE A 110 -16.67 14.24 1.26
CA ILE A 110 -17.44 13.00 1.43
C ILE A 110 -18.82 13.32 1.97
N GLU A 111 -19.77 12.42 1.69
CA GLU A 111 -21.12 12.52 2.25
C GLU A 111 -21.17 11.94 3.66
N CYS A 112 -21.86 12.60 4.56
CA CYS A 112 -22.02 12.19 5.95
C CYS A 112 -23.50 11.99 6.25
N SER A 113 -23.94 10.73 6.45
CA SER A 113 -25.35 10.39 6.63
C SER A 113 -25.88 10.56 8.05
N LYS A 114 -25.06 10.32 9.07
CA LYS A 114 -25.47 10.38 10.48
C LYS A 114 -24.69 11.40 11.29
N SER A 115 -23.38 11.44 11.11
CA SER A 115 -22.50 12.35 11.82
C SER A 115 -21.38 12.79 10.88
N ASN A 116 -21.02 14.06 10.95
CA ASN A 116 -19.89 14.60 10.22
C ASN A 116 -18.57 14.50 10.98
N LYS A 117 -18.57 13.90 12.17
CA LYS A 117 -17.35 13.69 12.94
C LYS A 117 -16.55 12.55 12.37
N ARG A 118 -15.24 12.73 12.24
CA ARG A 118 -14.31 11.72 11.72
C ARG A 118 -13.01 11.78 12.53
N TYR A 119 -12.30 10.66 12.52
CA TYR A 119 -11.07 10.50 13.28
C TYR A 119 -9.97 9.93 12.40
N PRO A 120 -9.53 10.66 11.37
CA PRO A 120 -8.47 10.18 10.48
C PRO A 120 -7.16 10.01 11.25
N LYS A 121 -6.33 9.10 10.80
CA LYS A 121 -4.99 8.91 11.34
C LYS A 121 -4.12 10.12 10.97
N PHE A 122 -3.12 10.42 11.77
CA PHE A 122 -2.24 11.56 11.52
C PHE A 122 -1.50 11.45 10.19
N TYR A 123 -1.15 10.24 9.74
CA TYR A 123 -0.49 10.09 8.44
C TYR A 123 -1.40 10.46 7.26
N GLN A 124 -2.71 10.51 7.46
CA GLN A 124 -3.68 10.91 6.45
C GLN A 124 -3.83 12.44 6.35
N VAL A 125 -3.39 13.18 7.34
CA VAL A 125 -3.49 14.64 7.36
C VAL A 125 -2.60 15.23 6.26
N VAL A 126 -3.17 16.11 5.43
CA VAL A 126 -2.43 16.81 4.38
C VAL A 126 -1.69 17.98 5.01
N VAL A 127 -0.37 17.88 5.08
CA VAL A 127 0.47 18.96 5.61
C VAL A 127 0.83 19.91 4.47
N PRO A 128 0.50 21.21 4.57
CA PRO A 128 0.87 22.17 3.54
C PRO A 128 2.39 22.22 3.33
N ALA A 129 2.85 22.42 2.09
CA ALA A 129 4.27 22.46 1.75
C ALA A 129 5.05 23.51 2.58
N GLU A 130 4.39 24.58 2.97
CA GLU A 130 4.97 25.66 3.79
C GLU A 130 5.27 25.20 5.22
N GLN A 131 4.64 24.13 5.68
CA GLN A 131 4.81 23.58 7.03
C GLN A 131 5.80 22.41 7.08
N VAL A 132 6.21 21.91 5.93
CA VAL A 132 7.20 20.83 5.81
C VAL A 132 8.58 21.47 5.70
N ALA A 133 9.20 21.67 6.81
CA ALA A 133 10.56 22.24 6.85
C ALA A 133 11.58 21.19 7.25
#